data_3a6ad460d59d3b6aa25f5af0b44cb815
#
_entry.id   3a6ad460d59d3b6aa25f5af0b44cb815
#
_cell.length_a   1.000
_cell.length_b   1.000
_cell.length_c   1.000
_cell.angle_alpha   90.00
_cell.angle_beta   90.00
_cell.angle_gamma   90.00
#
_symmetry.space_group_name_H-M   'P 1'
#
loop_
_entity.id
_entity.type
_entity.pdbx_description
1 polymer ?
#
loop_
_entity_poly.entity_id
_entity_poly.type
_entity_poly.pdbx_seq_one_letter_code
_entity_poly.pdbx_strand_id
1 'polypeptide(L)'
;MSSAQEDCIFCKKINCKVLEETKFFFVIRDSAYPVTEHHTLIISNRHVSNFFELDSDENKELSIILKNQKEELQNLDKTITGFNVGVNIGKDAGQSIMHCHIHLIPRREGDVEDPRGGVRGVIPEKQKYKRK
;
A
#
# COMPACT_ATOMS: atom_id res chain seq x y z
N MET A 1 1.19 1.66 24.42
CA MET A 1 2.27 2.02 23.54
C MET A 1 2.75 0.79 22.78
N SER A 2 2.76 0.87 21.49
CA SER A 2 3.13 -0.25 20.64
C SER A 2 4.66 -0.38 20.58
N SER A 3 5.17 -1.58 20.67
CA SER A 3 6.60 -1.86 20.55
C SER A 3 6.84 -2.84 19.40
N ALA A 4 8.08 -2.93 18.96
CA ALA A 4 8.46 -3.87 17.91
C ALA A 4 8.17 -5.31 18.36
N GLN A 5 7.73 -6.12 17.43
CA GLN A 5 7.43 -7.55 17.63
C GLN A 5 8.55 -8.37 17.01
N GLU A 6 9.09 -9.33 17.75
CA GLU A 6 10.21 -10.13 17.27
C GLU A 6 9.89 -10.91 16.00
N ASP A 7 8.66 -11.40 15.86
CA ASP A 7 8.26 -12.21 14.72
C ASP A 7 7.79 -11.40 13.53
N CYS A 8 7.71 -10.07 13.66
CA CYS A 8 7.16 -9.23 12.61
C CYS A 8 8.24 -8.82 11.62
N ILE A 9 8.07 -9.21 10.36
CA ILE A 9 9.04 -8.89 9.31
C ILE A 9 9.14 -7.38 9.07
N PHE A 10 8.05 -6.62 9.27
CA PHE A 10 8.07 -5.18 9.10
C PHE A 10 8.72 -4.46 10.29
N CYS A 11 8.50 -4.95 11.51
CA CYS A 11 9.22 -4.41 12.67
C CYS A 11 10.73 -4.57 12.50
N LYS A 12 11.16 -5.71 11.99
CA LYS A 12 12.58 -6.00 11.75
C LYS A 12 13.08 -5.49 10.41
N LYS A 13 12.19 -5.02 9.55
CA LYS A 13 12.52 -4.57 8.19
C LYS A 13 13.28 -5.63 7.40
N ILE A 14 12.90 -6.89 7.57
CA ILE A 14 13.52 -8.03 6.89
C ILE A 14 13.26 -7.92 5.39
N ASN A 15 14.36 -7.98 4.60
CA ASN A 15 14.31 -7.85 3.14
C ASN A 15 13.69 -6.55 2.67
N CYS A 16 13.69 -5.53 3.52
CA CYS A 16 13.16 -4.21 3.18
C CYS A 16 14.31 -3.28 2.83
N LYS A 17 14.30 -2.78 1.58
CA LYS A 17 15.15 -1.67 1.20
C LYS A 17 14.35 -0.40 1.46
N VAL A 18 14.63 0.27 2.56
CA VAL A 18 13.90 1.47 2.96
C VAL A 18 14.32 2.62 2.05
N LEU A 19 13.35 3.19 1.33
CA LEU A 19 13.57 4.32 0.42
C LEU A 19 13.44 5.66 1.13
N GLU A 20 12.52 5.73 2.06
CA GLU A 20 12.22 6.93 2.80
C GLU A 20 11.75 6.54 4.19
N GLU A 21 12.19 7.27 5.19
CA GLU A 21 11.68 7.09 6.55
C GLU A 21 11.24 8.45 7.08
N THR A 22 10.02 8.50 7.58
CA THR A 22 9.45 9.72 8.16
C THR A 22 9.25 9.49 9.65
N LYS A 23 8.63 10.44 10.32
CA LYS A 23 8.37 10.32 11.76
C LYS A 23 7.53 9.08 12.08
N PHE A 24 6.52 8.78 11.24
CA PHE A 24 5.54 7.74 11.55
C PHE A 24 5.54 6.56 10.59
N PHE A 25 6.23 6.64 9.45
CA PHE A 25 6.19 5.60 8.43
C PHE A 25 7.55 5.37 7.80
N PHE A 26 7.71 4.22 7.16
CA PHE A 26 8.78 4.01 6.21
C PHE A 26 8.20 3.46 4.90
N VAL A 27 8.89 3.72 3.81
CA VAL A 27 8.43 3.41 2.45
C VAL A 27 9.38 2.43 1.79
N ILE A 28 8.82 1.38 1.20
CA ILE A 28 9.59 0.42 0.41
C ILE A 28 8.86 0.16 -0.91
N ARG A 29 9.59 -0.36 -1.91
CA ARG A 29 8.96 -1.01 -3.06
C ARG A 29 8.79 -2.48 -2.71
N ASP A 30 7.64 -3.05 -3.06
CA ASP A 30 7.40 -4.47 -2.82
C ASP A 30 8.27 -5.27 -3.80
N SER A 31 9.28 -5.96 -3.29
CA SER A 31 10.18 -6.73 -4.11
C SER A 31 9.86 -8.22 -4.10
N ALA A 32 9.09 -8.66 -3.11
CA ALA A 32 8.75 -10.07 -2.97
C ALA A 32 7.61 -10.48 -3.91
N TYR A 33 6.50 -9.76 -3.85
CA TYR A 33 5.30 -10.08 -4.62
C TYR A 33 4.66 -8.82 -5.21
N PRO A 34 5.38 -8.07 -6.06
CA PRO A 34 4.79 -6.83 -6.60
C PRO A 34 3.64 -7.15 -7.55
N VAL A 35 2.56 -6.41 -7.42
CA VAL A 35 1.41 -6.53 -8.32
C VAL A 35 1.76 -5.93 -9.69
N THR A 36 2.44 -4.79 -9.66
CA THR A 36 2.97 -4.13 -10.86
C THR A 36 4.34 -3.58 -10.53
N GLU A 37 5.08 -3.17 -11.54
CA GLU A 37 6.37 -2.52 -11.32
C GLU A 37 6.20 -1.27 -10.48
N HIS A 38 7.06 -1.10 -9.47
CA HIS A 38 7.05 0.00 -8.52
C HIS A 38 5.89 -0.04 -7.50
N HIS A 39 5.24 -1.20 -7.34
CA HIS A 39 4.29 -1.41 -6.26
C HIS A 39 4.92 -0.96 -4.94
N THR A 40 4.28 -0.04 -4.25
CA THR A 40 4.84 0.63 -3.09
C THR A 40 4.07 0.25 -1.83
N LEU A 41 4.79 0.05 -0.75
CA LEU A 41 4.21 -0.17 0.58
C LEU A 41 4.62 0.98 1.48
N ILE A 42 3.64 1.52 2.19
CA ILE A 42 3.86 2.55 3.20
C ILE A 42 3.52 1.90 4.54
N ILE A 43 4.51 1.75 5.39
CA ILE A 43 4.45 0.88 6.56
C ILE A 43 4.61 1.71 7.81
N SER A 44 3.74 1.51 8.81
CA SER A 44 3.82 2.28 10.04
C SER A 44 5.08 1.92 10.82
N ASN A 45 5.73 2.94 11.41
CA ASN A 45 6.88 2.70 12.29
C ASN A 45 6.43 2.01 13.57
N ARG A 46 5.28 2.43 14.09
CA ARG A 46 4.68 1.84 15.28
C ARG A 46 4.04 0.50 14.89
N HIS A 47 4.23 -0.53 15.69
CA HIS A 47 3.57 -1.82 15.43
C HIS A 47 2.11 -1.73 15.88
N VAL A 48 1.23 -1.47 14.91
CA VAL A 48 -0.22 -1.62 15.08
C VAL A 48 -0.69 -2.59 14.00
N SER A 49 -1.72 -3.36 14.29
CA SER A 49 -2.10 -4.42 13.37
C SER A 49 -2.74 -3.90 12.10
N ASN A 50 -3.51 -2.81 12.19
CA ASN A 50 -4.24 -2.36 11.02
C ASN A 50 -4.43 -0.85 10.98
N PHE A 51 -4.93 -0.40 9.83
CA PHE A 51 -5.14 1.00 9.49
C PHE A 51 -6.00 1.76 10.51
N PHE A 52 -7.00 1.09 11.11
CA PHE A 52 -7.91 1.77 12.03
C PHE A 52 -7.25 2.10 13.38
N GLU A 53 -6.07 1.55 13.64
CA GLU A 53 -5.32 1.84 14.84
C GLU A 53 -4.38 3.03 14.70
N LEU A 54 -4.28 3.61 13.51
CA LEU A 54 -3.49 4.83 13.30
C LEU A 54 -4.18 6.01 13.96
N ASP A 55 -3.38 6.90 14.55
CA ASP A 55 -3.93 8.13 15.14
C ASP A 55 -4.02 9.25 14.11
N SER A 56 -4.52 10.41 14.50
CA SER A 56 -4.76 11.51 13.56
C SER A 56 -3.47 12.09 12.98
N ASP A 57 -2.39 12.12 13.75
CA ASP A 57 -1.10 12.62 13.23
C ASP A 57 -0.52 11.65 12.23
N GLU A 58 -0.63 10.35 12.50
CA GLU A 58 -0.21 9.33 11.54
C GLU A 58 -1.02 9.43 10.25
N ASN A 59 -2.32 9.60 10.35
CA ASN A 59 -3.17 9.74 9.17
C ASN A 59 -2.82 10.96 8.33
N LYS A 60 -2.50 12.09 8.96
CA LYS A 60 -2.07 13.29 8.25
C LYS A 60 -0.77 13.05 7.49
N GLU A 61 0.20 12.43 8.14
CA GLU A 61 1.48 12.15 7.49
C GLU A 61 1.31 11.16 6.35
N LEU A 62 0.47 10.15 6.52
CA LEU A 62 0.19 9.16 5.48
C LEU A 62 -0.31 9.83 4.20
N SER A 63 -1.22 10.79 4.33
CA SER A 63 -1.76 11.53 3.19
C SER A 63 -0.65 12.27 2.43
N ILE A 64 0.27 12.87 3.15
CA ILE A 64 1.41 13.58 2.56
C ILE A 64 2.33 12.60 1.82
N ILE A 65 2.63 11.46 2.46
CA ILE A 65 3.52 10.45 1.87
C ILE A 65 2.91 9.90 0.58
N LEU A 66 1.62 9.62 0.57
CA LEU A 66 0.94 9.10 -0.62
C LEU A 66 1.07 10.07 -1.79
N LYS A 67 0.87 11.37 -1.54
CA LYS A 67 1.01 12.39 -2.59
C LYS A 67 2.45 12.47 -3.09
N ASN A 68 3.40 12.48 -2.19
CA ASN A 68 4.82 12.57 -2.55
C ASN A 68 5.27 11.34 -3.35
N GLN A 69 4.85 10.17 -2.93
CA GLN A 69 5.19 8.94 -3.65
C GLN A 69 4.54 8.87 -5.02
N LYS A 70 3.30 9.33 -5.13
CA LYS A 70 2.63 9.43 -6.43
C LYS A 70 3.45 10.29 -7.39
N GLU A 71 3.85 11.48 -6.94
CA GLU A 71 4.63 12.41 -7.77
C GLU A 71 5.99 11.83 -8.15
N GLU A 72 6.68 11.24 -7.19
CA GLU A 72 7.97 10.61 -7.44
C GLU A 72 7.85 9.50 -8.47
N LEU A 73 6.85 8.64 -8.34
CA LEU A 73 6.64 7.52 -9.26
C LEU A 73 6.28 8.00 -10.66
N GLN A 74 5.43 9.00 -10.78
CA GLN A 74 5.07 9.56 -12.10
C GLN A 74 6.25 10.25 -12.78
N ASN A 75 7.15 10.84 -12.00
CA ASN A 75 8.38 11.41 -12.55
C ASN A 75 9.37 10.33 -12.98
N LEU A 76 9.42 9.23 -12.22
CA LEU A 76 10.31 8.12 -12.50
C LEU A 76 9.86 7.32 -13.73
N ASP A 77 8.56 7.14 -13.89
CA ASP A 77 8.00 6.28 -14.94
C ASP A 77 6.77 6.95 -15.55
N LYS A 78 6.95 7.48 -16.75
CA LYS A 78 5.89 8.23 -17.44
C LYS A 78 4.77 7.34 -17.97
N THR A 79 4.93 6.01 -17.92
CA THR A 79 3.86 5.09 -18.32
C THR A 79 2.80 4.95 -17.24
N ILE A 80 3.06 5.43 -16.03
CA ILE A 80 2.09 5.35 -14.93
C ILE A 80 1.00 6.40 -15.15
N THR A 81 -0.24 5.93 -15.34
CA THR A 81 -1.38 6.78 -15.62
C THR A 81 -2.50 6.67 -14.58
N GLY A 82 -2.33 5.82 -13.59
CA GLY A 82 -3.31 5.67 -12.53
C GLY A 82 -2.72 5.00 -11.32
N PHE A 83 -3.51 4.93 -10.26
CA PHE A 83 -3.08 4.29 -9.01
C PHE A 83 -4.27 3.64 -8.34
N ASN A 84 -4.01 2.51 -7.69
CA ASN A 84 -4.92 1.98 -6.68
C ASN A 84 -4.25 2.16 -5.33
N VAL A 85 -5.00 2.65 -4.37
CA VAL A 85 -4.55 2.78 -2.98
C VAL A 85 -5.45 1.90 -2.14
N GLY A 86 -4.87 1.05 -1.33
CA GLY A 86 -5.69 0.13 -0.56
C GLY A 86 -5.01 -0.40 0.67
N VAL A 87 -5.83 -0.89 1.60
CA VAL A 87 -5.39 -1.47 2.86
C VAL A 87 -6.23 -2.71 3.11
N ASN A 88 -5.58 -3.80 3.48
CA ASN A 88 -6.29 -5.00 3.91
C ASN A 88 -6.39 -4.99 5.43
N ILE A 89 -7.58 -5.15 5.97
CA ILE A 89 -7.82 -5.11 7.39
C ILE A 89 -8.52 -6.40 7.78
N GLY A 90 -7.80 -7.25 8.52
CA GLY A 90 -8.32 -8.52 8.98
C GLY A 90 -8.05 -9.65 7.99
N LYS A 91 -8.07 -10.86 8.52
CA LYS A 91 -7.77 -12.08 7.76
C LYS A 91 -8.71 -12.25 6.56
N ASP A 92 -10.00 -12.01 6.77
CA ASP A 92 -11.01 -12.24 5.71
C ASP A 92 -10.92 -11.20 4.60
N ALA A 93 -10.25 -10.08 4.84
CA ALA A 93 -9.96 -9.09 3.82
C ALA A 93 -8.60 -9.29 3.16
N GLY A 94 -7.88 -10.35 3.56
CA GLY A 94 -6.61 -10.71 2.93
C GLY A 94 -5.37 -10.19 3.63
N GLN A 95 -5.50 -9.65 4.85
CA GLN A 95 -4.33 -9.20 5.58
C GLN A 95 -3.53 -10.41 6.04
N SER A 96 -2.29 -10.52 5.55
CA SER A 96 -1.41 -11.64 5.90
C SER A 96 -0.30 -11.25 6.87
N ILE A 97 0.08 -9.98 6.91
CA ILE A 97 1.08 -9.46 7.83
C ILE A 97 0.34 -8.51 8.78
N MET A 98 0.34 -8.84 10.08
CA MET A 98 -0.41 -8.09 11.10
C MET A 98 0.41 -6.90 11.61
N HIS A 99 0.79 -6.05 10.67
CA HIS A 99 1.49 -4.79 10.90
C HIS A 99 0.98 -3.83 9.82
N CYS A 100 0.42 -2.72 10.20
CA CYS A 100 -0.25 -1.78 9.30
C CYS A 100 0.63 -1.38 8.13
N HIS A 101 0.13 -1.62 6.93
CA HIS A 101 0.79 -1.20 5.71
C HIS A 101 -0.24 -0.86 4.65
N ILE A 102 0.07 0.14 3.86
CA ILE A 102 -0.81 0.68 2.83
C ILE A 102 -0.17 0.43 1.48
N HIS A 103 -0.95 -0.11 0.56
CA HIS A 103 -0.52 -0.35 -0.82
C HIS A 103 -0.75 0.88 -1.67
N LEU A 104 0.26 1.27 -2.42
CA LEU A 104 0.14 2.24 -3.50
C LEU A 104 0.57 1.52 -4.77
N ILE A 105 -0.39 1.23 -5.63
CA ILE A 105 -0.16 0.36 -6.79
C ILE A 105 -0.25 1.20 -8.05
N PRO A 106 0.90 1.44 -8.73
CA PRO A 106 0.88 2.16 -9.99
C PRO A 106 0.17 1.35 -11.07
N ARG A 107 -0.65 2.03 -11.85
CA ARG A 107 -1.38 1.39 -12.94
C ARG A 107 -1.00 2.01 -14.27
N ARG A 108 -1.04 1.19 -15.32
CA ARG A 108 -0.64 1.58 -16.66
C ARG A 108 -1.70 1.11 -17.65
N GLU A 109 -1.80 1.85 -18.76
CA GLU A 109 -2.71 1.44 -19.82
C GLU A 109 -2.35 0.03 -20.28
N GLY A 110 -3.34 -0.86 -20.33
CA GLY A 110 -3.17 -2.22 -20.80
C GLY A 110 -2.54 -3.20 -19.82
N ASP A 111 -2.31 -2.79 -18.56
CA ASP A 111 -1.74 -3.72 -17.56
C ASP A 111 -2.73 -4.83 -17.20
N VAL A 112 -4.02 -4.57 -17.36
CA VAL A 112 -5.07 -5.61 -17.37
C VAL A 112 -6.00 -5.31 -18.53
N GLU A 113 -6.76 -6.30 -18.95
CA GLU A 113 -7.65 -6.17 -20.11
C GLU A 113 -8.75 -5.15 -19.87
N ASP A 114 -9.45 -5.25 -18.73
CA ASP A 114 -10.51 -4.33 -18.36
C ASP A 114 -10.41 -3.99 -16.88
N PRO A 115 -9.87 -2.80 -16.56
CA PRO A 115 -9.66 -2.41 -15.17
C PRO A 115 -10.90 -1.87 -14.46
N ARG A 116 -12.01 -1.76 -15.18
CA ARG A 116 -13.22 -1.14 -14.61
C ARG A 116 -13.61 -1.80 -13.29
N GLY A 117 -13.97 -0.99 -12.32
CA GLY A 117 -14.34 -1.43 -10.99
C GLY A 117 -13.18 -1.47 -10.01
N GLY A 118 -11.94 -1.64 -10.50
CA GLY A 118 -10.73 -1.55 -9.67
C GLY A 118 -10.82 -2.32 -8.37
N VAL A 119 -10.86 -1.59 -7.24
CA VAL A 119 -10.86 -2.19 -5.89
C VAL A 119 -12.05 -3.12 -5.64
N ARG A 120 -13.12 -3.02 -6.43
CA ARG A 120 -14.23 -3.95 -6.32
C ARG A 120 -13.83 -5.38 -6.63
N GLY A 121 -12.67 -5.56 -7.28
CA GLY A 121 -12.11 -6.87 -7.61
C GLY A 121 -11.69 -7.70 -6.41
N VAL A 122 -11.80 -7.16 -5.20
CA VAL A 122 -11.62 -7.95 -3.98
C VAL A 122 -12.64 -9.10 -3.92
N ILE A 123 -13.78 -8.92 -4.57
CA ILE A 123 -14.72 -10.01 -4.88
C ILE A 123 -14.76 -10.09 -6.40
N PRO A 124 -14.01 -11.03 -7.00
CA PRO A 124 -13.78 -11.00 -8.46
C PRO A 124 -15.05 -10.97 -9.31
N GLU A 125 -16.09 -11.74 -8.98
CA GLU A 125 -17.32 -11.74 -9.75
C GLU A 125 -18.10 -10.43 -9.64
N LYS A 126 -17.76 -9.55 -8.71
CA LYS A 126 -18.43 -8.28 -8.49
C LYS A 126 -17.62 -7.08 -8.95
N GLN A 127 -16.45 -7.31 -9.53
CA GLN A 127 -15.59 -6.21 -9.94
C GLN A 127 -16.24 -5.33 -10.99
N LYS A 128 -16.74 -5.94 -12.05
CA LYS A 128 -17.28 -5.20 -13.20
C LYS A 128 -18.78 -5.02 -13.05
N TYR A 129 -19.26 -3.87 -13.50
CA TYR A 129 -20.67 -3.53 -13.43
C TYR A 129 -21.03 -2.66 -14.62
N LYS A 130 -22.33 -2.63 -14.96
CA LYS A 130 -22.85 -1.75 -16.00
C LYS A 130 -23.56 -0.57 -15.35
N ARG A 131 -23.22 0.63 -15.79
CA ARG A 131 -23.98 1.82 -15.43
C ARG A 131 -25.03 2.08 -16.49
N LYS A 132 -26.21 2.46 -16.02
CA LYS A 132 -27.27 2.87 -16.93
C LYS A 132 -27.13 4.35 -17.25
#